data_9051d43c3149752b1cc8aeca908bd23f
#
_entry.id   9051d43c3149752b1cc8aeca908bd23f
#
_cell.length_a   1.000
_cell.length_b   1.000
_cell.length_c   1.000
_cell.angle_alpha   90.00
_cell.angle_beta   90.00
_cell.angle_gamma   90.00
#
_symmetry.space_group_name_H-M   'P 1'
#
loop_
_entity.id
_entity.type
_entity.pdbx_description
1 polymer ?
#
loop_
_entity_poly.entity_id
_entity_poly.type
_entity_poly.pdbx_seq_one_letter_code
_entity_poly.pdbx_strand_id
1 'polypeptide(L)'
;AYVYLDPDNPPETVQLQFNDGSWEHRAYWGADKGHGAGRNNASNLKMGELPAIGEWVRLEVPAASVGLNSGAKLNGWAFTQFGGTVHWDSPGIVTIAPLSAEQLASQNIWELYLKEVKQGGLPGEVQKALDVASGDRNEAQLKAIRDYYLKQVNPESTQHFAESLKQEQDRTNELNTLNGAIPSS
;
A
#
# COMPACT_ATOMS: atom_id res chain seq x y z
N ALA A 1 -6.51 3.63 15.41
CA ALA A 1 -6.65 4.09 16.81
C ALA A 1 -8.10 3.94 17.25
N TYR A 2 -8.32 3.92 18.56
CA TYR A 2 -9.65 4.09 19.14
C TYR A 2 -9.81 5.52 19.64
N VAL A 3 -11.04 6.04 19.56
CA VAL A 3 -11.40 7.36 20.02
C VAL A 3 -12.67 7.28 20.88
N TYR A 4 -12.72 8.05 21.96
CA TYR A 4 -13.91 8.26 22.77
C TYR A 4 -14.18 9.76 22.81
N LEU A 5 -15.37 10.16 22.43
CA LEU A 5 -15.84 11.54 22.44
C LEU A 5 -16.66 11.77 23.74
N ASP A 6 -16.24 12.75 24.52
CA ASP A 6 -16.91 13.08 25.77
C ASP A 6 -18.34 13.57 25.51
N PRO A 7 -19.39 12.93 26.10
CA PRO A 7 -20.77 13.30 25.83
C PRO A 7 -21.15 14.68 26.39
N ASP A 8 -20.48 15.15 27.45
CA ASP A 8 -20.75 16.45 28.07
C ASP A 8 -20.04 17.60 27.33
N ASN A 9 -18.98 17.26 26.52
CA ASN A 9 -18.21 18.24 25.80
C ASN A 9 -17.67 17.63 24.48
N PRO A 10 -18.53 17.31 23.52
CA PRO A 10 -18.10 16.66 22.28
C PRO A 10 -17.31 17.62 21.37
N PRO A 11 -16.33 17.12 20.61
CA PRO A 11 -15.59 17.92 19.64
C PRO A 11 -16.44 18.21 18.39
N GLU A 12 -15.99 19.16 17.58
CA GLU A 12 -16.55 19.39 16.24
C GLU A 12 -15.83 18.57 15.17
N THR A 13 -14.57 18.21 15.39
CA THR A 13 -13.72 17.46 14.47
C THR A 13 -12.74 16.59 15.22
N VAL A 14 -12.51 15.37 14.74
CA VAL A 14 -11.35 14.56 15.08
C VAL A 14 -10.57 14.24 13.81
N GLN A 15 -9.23 14.27 13.88
CA GLN A 15 -8.37 14.12 12.73
C GLN A 15 -7.15 13.26 13.05
N LEU A 16 -6.83 12.32 12.17
CA LEU A 16 -5.58 11.57 12.16
C LEU A 16 -4.66 12.17 11.10
N GLN A 17 -3.39 12.35 11.46
CA GLN A 17 -2.37 12.87 10.56
C GLN A 17 -1.17 11.94 10.54
N PHE A 18 -0.54 11.80 9.39
CA PHE A 18 0.61 10.94 9.17
C PHE A 18 1.73 11.75 8.52
N ASN A 19 2.97 11.48 8.93
CA ASN A 19 4.17 12.15 8.42
C ASN A 19 5.09 11.14 7.73
N ASP A 20 5.40 11.36 6.45
CA ASP A 20 6.38 10.61 5.66
C ASP A 20 7.57 11.49 5.23
N GLY A 21 7.67 12.68 5.81
CA GLY A 21 8.54 13.81 5.45
C GLY A 21 7.71 15.08 5.33
N SER A 22 6.39 14.95 5.17
CA SER A 22 5.42 16.04 5.22
C SER A 22 4.20 15.62 6.03
N TRP A 23 3.39 16.59 6.48
CA TRP A 23 2.12 16.35 7.18
C TRP A 23 0.92 16.42 6.23
N GLU A 24 1.12 16.20 4.93
CA GLU A 24 0.05 16.32 3.91
C GLU A 24 -0.76 15.02 3.71
N HIS A 25 -0.82 14.16 4.74
CA HIS A 25 -1.57 12.91 4.77
C HIS A 25 -2.51 12.94 5.97
N ARG A 26 -3.75 13.40 5.78
CA ARG A 26 -4.72 13.61 6.88
C ARG A 26 -6.07 13.01 6.54
N ALA A 27 -6.72 12.51 7.58
CA ALA A 27 -8.10 12.05 7.51
C ALA A 27 -8.89 12.61 8.69
N TYR A 28 -10.11 13.10 8.46
CA TYR A 28 -10.93 13.70 9.51
C TYR A 28 -12.38 13.20 9.48
N TRP A 29 -13.01 13.31 10.65
CA TRP A 29 -14.43 13.05 10.87
C TRP A 29 -15.08 14.29 11.50
N GLY A 30 -16.34 14.57 11.11
CA GLY A 30 -17.10 15.73 11.54
C GLY A 30 -16.95 16.94 10.65
N ALA A 31 -16.88 18.14 11.23
CA ALA A 31 -16.76 19.40 10.53
C ALA A 31 -15.36 19.59 9.91
N ASP A 32 -15.26 20.30 8.79
CA ASP A 32 -13.98 20.61 8.15
C ASP A 32 -13.28 21.79 8.84
N LYS A 33 -12.74 21.54 10.03
CA LYS A 33 -12.05 22.54 10.87
C LYS A 33 -10.61 22.18 11.22
N GLY A 34 -10.14 21.01 10.76
CA GLY A 34 -8.80 20.50 11.02
C GLY A 34 -7.70 21.19 10.24
N HIS A 35 -6.48 20.72 10.44
CA HIS A 35 -5.36 21.11 9.59
C HIS A 35 -5.65 20.72 8.15
N GLY A 36 -5.50 21.69 7.23
CA GLY A 36 -5.83 21.48 5.81
C GLY A 36 -7.31 21.68 5.47
N ALA A 37 -8.09 22.31 6.36
CA ALA A 37 -9.50 22.65 6.10
C ALA A 37 -9.71 23.30 4.74
N GLY A 38 -10.84 22.98 4.08
CA GLY A 38 -11.16 23.40 2.73
C GLY A 38 -10.53 22.56 1.62
N ARG A 39 -9.67 21.59 1.95
CA ARG A 39 -9.08 20.65 1.00
C ARG A 39 -9.84 19.32 1.07
N ASN A 40 -10.57 18.96 0.08
CA ASN A 40 -11.23 17.65 0.01
C ASN A 40 -10.45 16.70 -0.92
N ASN A 41 -9.26 16.28 -0.50
CA ASN A 41 -8.35 15.43 -1.27
C ASN A 41 -7.49 14.58 -0.31
N ALA A 42 -6.52 13.82 -0.84
CA ALA A 42 -5.65 12.96 -0.06
C ALA A 42 -4.84 13.68 1.04
N SER A 43 -4.65 15.01 0.94
CA SER A 43 -3.95 15.78 1.98
C SER A 43 -4.85 16.19 3.15
N ASN A 44 -6.18 16.09 3.01
CA ASN A 44 -7.17 16.28 4.08
C ASN A 44 -8.50 15.63 3.68
N LEU A 45 -8.62 14.33 3.85
CA LEU A 45 -9.73 13.51 3.39
C LEU A 45 -10.84 13.44 4.44
N LYS A 46 -12.08 13.80 4.07
CA LYS A 46 -13.24 13.54 4.93
C LYS A 46 -13.57 12.05 4.92
N MET A 47 -13.58 11.42 6.09
CA MET A 47 -13.92 10.00 6.26
C MET A 47 -15.41 9.80 6.61
N GLY A 48 -16.05 10.80 7.19
CA GLY A 48 -17.44 10.71 7.57
C GLY A 48 -17.84 11.76 8.61
N GLU A 49 -19.01 11.56 9.21
CA GLU A 49 -19.47 12.33 10.36
C GLU A 49 -18.69 11.95 11.61
N LEU A 50 -18.85 12.71 12.69
CA LEU A 50 -18.22 12.37 13.97
C LEU A 50 -18.57 10.94 14.38
N PRO A 51 -17.62 10.20 14.98
CA PRO A 51 -17.90 8.93 15.63
C PRO A 51 -18.99 9.06 16.68
N ALA A 52 -19.59 7.94 17.06
CA ALA A 52 -20.58 7.91 18.13
C ALA A 52 -20.02 8.50 19.42
N ILE A 53 -20.82 9.34 20.08
CA ILE A 53 -20.45 10.04 21.30
C ILE A 53 -20.70 9.15 22.51
N GLY A 54 -19.79 9.14 23.49
CA GLY A 54 -19.94 8.39 24.73
C GLY A 54 -19.56 6.91 24.63
N GLU A 55 -18.96 6.49 23.53
CA GLU A 55 -18.45 5.13 23.37
C GLU A 55 -17.10 5.11 22.64
N TRP A 56 -16.33 4.03 22.81
CA TRP A 56 -15.09 3.83 22.08
C TRP A 56 -15.35 3.36 20.65
N VAL A 57 -14.91 4.16 19.69
CA VAL A 57 -15.04 3.86 18.27
C VAL A 57 -13.67 3.67 17.65
N ARG A 58 -13.50 2.62 16.86
CA ARG A 58 -12.27 2.39 16.08
C ARG A 58 -12.26 3.25 14.82
N LEU A 59 -11.21 4.04 14.66
CA LEU A 59 -10.93 4.80 13.44
C LEU A 59 -9.83 4.10 12.65
N GLU A 60 -10.11 3.84 11.38
CA GLU A 60 -9.16 3.29 10.42
C GLU A 60 -9.06 4.17 9.18
N VAL A 61 -7.85 4.36 8.70
CA VAL A 61 -7.55 5.14 7.49
C VAL A 61 -6.75 4.25 6.54
N PRO A 62 -7.31 3.89 5.37
CA PRO A 62 -6.51 3.22 4.34
C PRO A 62 -5.38 4.14 3.87
N ALA A 63 -4.14 3.68 3.95
CA ALA A 63 -2.95 4.48 3.66
C ALA A 63 -3.02 5.16 2.26
N ALA A 64 -3.44 4.41 1.24
CA ALA A 64 -3.57 4.93 -0.12
C ALA A 64 -4.60 6.08 -0.23
N SER A 65 -5.65 6.10 0.61
CA SER A 65 -6.69 7.14 0.57
C SER A 65 -6.17 8.51 0.98
N VAL A 66 -5.13 8.54 1.79
CA VAL A 66 -4.44 9.78 2.21
C VAL A 66 -3.11 9.98 1.48
N GLY A 67 -2.89 9.30 0.35
CA GLY A 67 -1.72 9.49 -0.51
C GLY A 67 -0.44 8.80 -0.03
N LEU A 68 -0.52 7.92 0.96
CA LEU A 68 0.61 7.09 1.40
C LEU A 68 0.69 5.85 0.51
N ASN A 69 1.72 5.77 -0.31
CA ASN A 69 1.95 4.64 -1.21
C ASN A 69 2.57 3.44 -0.48
N SER A 70 2.50 2.27 -1.12
CA SER A 70 3.20 1.08 -0.63
C SER A 70 4.70 1.36 -0.48
N GLY A 71 5.25 1.01 0.68
CA GLY A 71 6.66 1.29 1.01
C GLY A 71 6.91 2.68 1.60
N ALA A 72 5.90 3.54 1.74
CA ALA A 72 6.03 4.82 2.43
C ALA A 72 6.53 4.61 3.86
N LYS A 73 7.51 5.43 4.26
CA LYS A 73 8.12 5.35 5.57
C LYS A 73 7.55 6.43 6.48
N LEU A 74 6.75 6.02 7.46
CA LEU A 74 6.19 6.95 8.43
C LEU A 74 7.24 7.35 9.47
N ASN A 75 7.39 8.66 9.64
CA ASN A 75 8.23 9.29 10.65
C ASN A 75 7.44 9.69 11.90
N GLY A 76 6.10 9.71 11.81
CA GLY A 76 5.23 10.04 12.93
C GLY A 76 3.75 10.07 12.55
N TRP A 77 2.92 10.16 13.58
CA TRP A 77 1.49 10.43 13.46
C TRP A 77 1.05 11.44 14.54
N ALA A 78 -0.08 12.08 14.29
CA ALA A 78 -0.68 13.00 15.24
C ALA A 78 -2.19 12.79 15.34
N PHE A 79 -2.71 12.99 16.54
CA PHE A 79 -4.13 12.99 16.85
C PHE A 79 -4.54 14.43 17.12
N THR A 80 -5.53 14.91 16.40
CA THR A 80 -5.98 16.29 16.48
C THR A 80 -7.48 16.32 16.71
N GLN A 81 -7.93 17.29 17.48
CA GLN A 81 -9.34 17.60 17.68
C GLN A 81 -9.59 19.11 17.61
N PHE A 82 -10.79 19.48 17.25
CA PHE A 82 -11.27 20.85 17.31
C PHE A 82 -12.49 20.91 18.23
N GLY A 83 -12.35 21.73 19.29
CA GLY A 83 -13.33 21.77 20.37
C GLY A 83 -13.32 20.51 21.23
N GLY A 84 -14.10 20.51 22.26
CA GLY A 84 -14.47 19.35 23.07
C GLY A 84 -13.34 18.66 23.82
N THR A 85 -13.69 17.51 24.37
CA THR A 85 -12.80 16.59 25.09
C THR A 85 -12.80 15.24 24.36
N VAL A 86 -11.60 14.71 24.08
CA VAL A 86 -11.41 13.46 23.35
C VAL A 86 -10.38 12.59 24.07
N HIS A 87 -10.65 11.31 24.16
CA HIS A 87 -9.70 10.32 24.64
C HIS A 87 -9.28 9.42 23.48
N TRP A 88 -7.99 9.09 23.43
CA TRP A 88 -7.41 8.23 22.39
C TRP A 88 -6.78 7.01 23.04
N ASP A 89 -6.91 5.87 22.38
CA ASP A 89 -6.32 4.60 22.83
C ASP A 89 -5.84 3.74 21.67
N SER A 90 -4.92 2.85 21.99
CA SER A 90 -4.39 1.78 21.12
C SER A 90 -4.05 2.25 19.69
N PRO A 91 -3.22 3.31 19.55
CA PRO A 91 -2.76 3.72 18.23
C PRO A 91 -1.87 2.63 17.62
N GLY A 92 -1.97 2.44 16.32
CA GLY A 92 -1.16 1.45 15.63
C GLY A 92 -1.29 1.52 14.12
N ILE A 93 -0.42 0.78 13.44
CA ILE A 93 -0.46 0.58 12.01
C ILE A 93 -0.83 -0.88 11.77
N VAL A 94 -1.87 -1.10 10.96
CA VAL A 94 -2.16 -2.43 10.44
C VAL A 94 -1.31 -2.64 9.20
N THR A 95 -0.42 -3.61 9.24
CA THR A 95 0.42 -3.98 8.11
C THR A 95 0.16 -5.43 7.74
N ILE A 96 0.25 -5.72 6.45
CA ILE A 96 0.30 -7.10 6.00
C ILE A 96 1.78 -7.51 6.08
N ALA A 97 2.08 -8.50 6.89
CA ALA A 97 3.44 -9.01 7.03
C ALA A 97 3.93 -9.56 5.68
N PRO A 98 5.19 -9.32 5.29
CA PRO A 98 5.77 -9.97 4.13
C PRO A 98 5.70 -11.50 4.29
N LEU A 99 5.52 -12.20 3.18
CA LEU A 99 5.53 -13.66 3.17
C LEU A 99 6.91 -14.18 3.61
N SER A 100 6.91 -15.21 4.44
CA SER A 100 8.13 -15.96 4.77
C SER A 100 8.63 -16.75 3.56
N ALA A 101 9.89 -17.22 3.59
CA ALA A 101 10.44 -18.06 2.53
C ALA A 101 9.61 -19.34 2.31
N GLU A 102 9.10 -19.95 3.39
CA GLU A 102 8.22 -21.12 3.33
C GLU A 102 6.89 -20.79 2.63
N GLN A 103 6.29 -19.66 2.93
CA GLN A 103 5.07 -19.20 2.29
C GLN A 103 5.31 -18.83 0.82
N LEU A 104 6.47 -18.23 0.49
CA LEU A 104 6.89 -17.93 -0.89
C LEU A 104 7.19 -19.20 -1.72
N ALA A 105 7.36 -20.36 -1.12
CA ALA A 105 7.44 -21.62 -1.83
C ALA A 105 6.12 -22.04 -2.50
N SER A 106 4.99 -21.41 -2.14
CA SER A 106 3.68 -21.65 -2.72
C SER A 106 3.23 -20.51 -3.62
N GLN A 107 3.11 -20.75 -4.93
CA GLN A 107 2.60 -19.76 -5.89
C GLN A 107 1.18 -19.28 -5.52
N ASN A 108 0.33 -20.18 -5.06
CA ASN A 108 -1.04 -19.83 -4.67
C ASN A 108 -1.07 -18.86 -3.48
N ILE A 109 -0.23 -19.08 -2.46
CA ILE A 109 -0.13 -18.18 -1.32
C ILE A 109 0.40 -16.81 -1.76
N TRP A 110 1.40 -16.77 -2.64
CA TRP A 110 1.91 -15.54 -3.21
C TRP A 110 0.84 -14.78 -4.01
N GLU A 111 0.06 -15.45 -4.86
CA GLU A 111 -1.03 -14.80 -5.61
C GLU A 111 -2.13 -14.25 -4.69
N LEU A 112 -2.49 -14.96 -3.63
CA LEU A 112 -3.44 -14.48 -2.62
C LEU A 112 -2.90 -13.25 -1.89
N TYR A 113 -1.63 -13.28 -1.49
CA TYR A 113 -0.97 -12.15 -0.85
C TYR A 113 -0.97 -10.90 -1.75
N LEU A 114 -0.67 -11.04 -3.04
CA LEU A 114 -0.69 -9.92 -3.98
C LEU A 114 -2.06 -9.23 -4.09
N LYS A 115 -3.15 -10.00 -4.01
CA LYS A 115 -4.51 -9.47 -4.00
C LYS A 115 -4.79 -8.62 -2.76
N GLU A 116 -4.27 -9.04 -1.61
CA GLU A 116 -4.43 -8.32 -0.34
C GLU A 116 -3.61 -7.02 -0.31
N VAL A 117 -2.34 -7.09 -0.72
CA VAL A 117 -1.43 -5.94 -0.63
C VAL A 117 -1.59 -4.93 -1.78
N LYS A 118 -2.31 -5.29 -2.84
CA LYS A 118 -2.42 -4.49 -4.08
C LYS A 118 -1.06 -4.00 -4.55
N GLN A 119 -0.08 -4.90 -4.52
CA GLN A 119 1.31 -4.56 -4.85
C GLN A 119 1.43 -4.10 -6.30
N GLY A 120 2.02 -2.92 -6.50
CA GLY A 120 2.45 -2.43 -7.81
C GLY A 120 3.87 -2.89 -8.17
N GLY A 121 4.30 -2.58 -9.40
CA GLY A 121 5.68 -2.86 -9.85
C GLY A 121 5.89 -4.21 -10.49
N LEU A 122 4.83 -5.00 -10.72
CA LEU A 122 4.90 -6.21 -11.53
C LEU A 122 4.98 -5.87 -13.03
N PRO A 123 5.63 -6.72 -13.85
CA PRO A 123 5.55 -6.60 -15.31
C PRO A 123 4.10 -6.54 -15.76
N GLY A 124 3.80 -5.68 -16.74
CA GLY A 124 2.41 -5.41 -17.15
C GLY A 124 1.66 -6.64 -17.64
N GLU A 125 2.33 -7.61 -18.24
CA GLU A 125 1.73 -8.90 -18.66
C GLU A 125 1.36 -9.76 -17.45
N VAL A 126 2.19 -9.78 -16.42
CA VAL A 126 1.94 -10.53 -15.17
C VAL A 126 0.78 -9.89 -14.42
N GLN A 127 0.77 -8.56 -14.30
CA GLN A 127 -0.31 -7.84 -13.65
C GLN A 127 -1.66 -8.10 -14.34
N LYS A 128 -1.72 -7.96 -15.66
CA LYS A 128 -2.94 -8.25 -16.45
C LYS A 128 -3.41 -9.69 -16.30
N ALA A 129 -2.48 -10.63 -16.20
CA ALA A 129 -2.81 -12.03 -15.99
C ALA A 129 -3.36 -12.31 -14.59
N LEU A 130 -2.83 -11.62 -13.56
CA LEU A 130 -3.30 -11.72 -12.18
C LEU A 130 -4.68 -11.08 -11.97
N ASP A 131 -5.04 -10.07 -12.76
CA ASP A 131 -6.36 -9.42 -12.73
C ASP A 131 -7.48 -10.34 -13.23
N VAL A 132 -7.13 -11.39 -13.99
CA VAL A 132 -8.07 -12.43 -14.41
C VAL A 132 -8.24 -13.47 -13.30
N ALA A 133 -9.50 -13.87 -13.03
CA ALA A 133 -9.77 -14.92 -12.06
C ALA A 133 -9.03 -16.22 -12.44
N SER A 134 -8.48 -16.92 -11.45
CA SER A 134 -7.56 -18.05 -11.70
C SER A 134 -8.15 -19.16 -12.57
N GLY A 135 -9.48 -19.39 -12.49
CA GLY A 135 -10.18 -20.39 -13.32
C GLY A 135 -10.44 -19.94 -14.75
N ASP A 136 -10.33 -18.66 -15.05
CA ASP A 136 -10.62 -18.08 -16.38
C ASP A 136 -9.37 -17.71 -17.17
N ARG A 137 -8.18 -17.99 -16.62
CA ARG A 137 -6.89 -17.67 -17.25
C ARG A 137 -6.60 -18.62 -18.40
N ASN A 138 -6.15 -18.07 -19.52
CA ASN A 138 -5.63 -18.87 -20.64
C ASN A 138 -4.18 -19.33 -20.38
N GLU A 139 -3.66 -20.23 -21.24
CA GLU A 139 -2.33 -20.82 -21.11
C GLU A 139 -1.20 -19.78 -21.10
N ALA A 140 -1.30 -18.73 -21.91
CA ALA A 140 -0.30 -17.67 -21.94
C ALA A 140 -0.24 -16.88 -20.64
N GLN A 141 -1.39 -16.58 -20.03
CA GLN A 141 -1.51 -15.92 -18.75
C GLN A 141 -0.97 -16.79 -17.60
N LEU A 142 -1.32 -18.08 -17.59
CA LEU A 142 -0.80 -19.03 -16.61
C LEU A 142 0.73 -19.15 -16.72
N LYS A 143 1.24 -19.20 -17.94
CA LYS A 143 2.69 -19.25 -18.19
C LYS A 143 3.39 -17.98 -17.72
N ALA A 144 2.87 -16.81 -18.03
CA ALA A 144 3.48 -15.54 -17.62
C ALA A 144 3.59 -15.43 -16.09
N ILE A 145 2.53 -15.77 -15.36
CA ILE A 145 2.53 -15.78 -13.89
C ILE A 145 3.54 -16.78 -13.35
N ARG A 146 3.52 -18.01 -13.87
CA ARG A 146 4.40 -19.09 -13.42
C ARG A 146 5.87 -18.78 -13.68
N ASP A 147 6.21 -18.31 -14.87
CA ASP A 147 7.58 -17.97 -15.24
C ASP A 147 8.12 -16.84 -14.35
N TYR A 148 7.33 -15.82 -14.11
CA TYR A 148 7.70 -14.73 -13.19
C TYR A 148 7.89 -15.25 -11.76
N TYR A 149 6.93 -16.04 -11.26
CA TYR A 149 7.00 -16.60 -9.92
C TYR A 149 8.26 -17.45 -9.72
N LEU A 150 8.57 -18.35 -10.63
CA LEU A 150 9.76 -19.22 -10.55
C LEU A 150 11.07 -18.44 -10.65
N LYS A 151 11.12 -17.42 -11.50
CA LYS A 151 12.35 -16.64 -11.73
C LYS A 151 12.62 -15.59 -10.67
N GLN A 152 11.56 -15.00 -10.06
CA GLN A 152 11.71 -13.80 -9.25
C GLN A 152 11.21 -13.93 -7.81
N VAL A 153 10.39 -14.94 -7.50
CA VAL A 153 9.67 -15.02 -6.23
C VAL A 153 10.00 -16.25 -5.42
N ASN A 154 9.93 -17.44 -6.04
CA ASN A 154 10.15 -18.69 -5.34
C ASN A 154 11.61 -18.81 -4.86
N PRO A 155 11.88 -18.97 -3.54
CA PRO A 155 13.24 -18.90 -3.00
C PRO A 155 14.17 -20.00 -3.52
N GLU A 156 13.64 -21.19 -3.76
CA GLU A 156 14.42 -22.35 -4.23
C GLU A 156 14.77 -22.19 -5.70
N SER A 157 13.79 -21.88 -6.55
CA SER A 157 14.02 -21.75 -7.99
C SER A 157 14.84 -20.50 -8.36
N THR A 158 14.70 -19.38 -7.66
CA THR A 158 15.50 -18.18 -7.89
C THR A 158 16.99 -18.42 -7.69
N GLN A 159 17.39 -19.29 -6.75
CA GLN A 159 18.79 -19.66 -6.56
C GLN A 159 19.34 -20.45 -7.76
N HIS A 160 18.56 -21.37 -8.32
CA HIS A 160 18.95 -22.13 -9.51
C HIS A 160 19.06 -21.27 -10.78
N PHE A 161 18.25 -20.24 -10.91
CA PHE A 161 18.25 -19.35 -12.07
C PHE A 161 19.12 -18.11 -11.90
N ALA A 162 19.71 -17.86 -10.74
CA ALA A 162 20.44 -16.62 -10.44
C ALA A 162 21.55 -16.32 -11.44
N GLU A 163 22.35 -17.32 -11.83
CA GLU A 163 23.44 -17.15 -12.80
C GLU A 163 22.91 -16.86 -14.20
N SER A 164 21.90 -17.59 -14.65
CA SER A 164 21.27 -17.39 -15.96
C SER A 164 20.58 -16.03 -16.06
N LEU A 165 19.91 -15.59 -15.01
CA LEU A 165 19.27 -14.27 -14.95
C LEU A 165 20.31 -13.13 -14.99
N LYS A 166 21.45 -13.32 -14.32
CA LYS A 166 22.55 -12.37 -14.40
C LYS A 166 23.10 -12.26 -15.82
N GLN A 167 23.36 -13.39 -16.47
CA GLN A 167 23.84 -13.41 -17.87
C GLN A 167 22.83 -12.76 -18.83
N GLU A 168 21.52 -12.98 -18.64
CA GLU A 168 20.46 -12.34 -19.43
C GLU A 168 20.46 -10.82 -19.23
N GLN A 169 20.61 -10.38 -17.99
CA GLN A 169 20.70 -8.95 -17.65
C GLN A 169 21.94 -8.29 -18.27
N ASP A 170 23.10 -8.93 -18.17
CA ASP A 170 24.36 -8.43 -18.72
C ASP A 170 24.28 -8.30 -20.26
N ARG A 171 23.70 -9.29 -20.94
CA ARG A 171 23.46 -9.23 -22.40
C ARG A 171 22.48 -8.13 -22.79
N THR A 172 21.41 -7.95 -22.00
CA THR A 172 20.43 -6.89 -22.23
C THR A 172 21.07 -5.51 -22.11
N ASN A 173 21.92 -5.32 -21.11
CA ASN A 173 22.66 -4.07 -20.90
C ASN A 173 23.64 -3.81 -22.04
N GLU A 174 24.34 -4.84 -22.52
CA GLU A 174 25.24 -4.74 -23.67
C GLU A 174 24.50 -4.35 -24.96
N LEU A 175 23.36 -5.00 -25.24
CA LEU A 175 22.50 -4.67 -26.37
C LEU A 175 21.99 -3.22 -26.31
N ASN A 176 21.56 -2.76 -25.16
CA ASN A 176 21.12 -1.37 -24.98
C ASN A 176 22.26 -0.38 -25.21
N THR A 177 23.47 -0.71 -24.77
CA THR A 177 24.66 0.10 -24.99
C THR A 177 25.02 0.18 -26.48
N LEU A 178 24.98 -0.96 -27.18
CA LEU A 178 25.25 -1.03 -28.63
C LEU A 178 24.19 -0.27 -29.44
N ASN A 179 22.89 -0.45 -29.09
CA ASN A 179 21.80 0.28 -29.75
C ASN A 179 21.89 1.79 -29.52
N GLY A 180 22.31 2.24 -28.34
CA GLY A 180 22.54 3.65 -28.05
C GLY A 180 23.75 4.26 -28.77
N ALA A 181 24.71 3.42 -29.22
CA ALA A 181 25.89 3.84 -29.97
C ALA A 181 25.65 3.91 -31.49
N ILE A 182 24.50 3.44 -32.01
CA ILE A 182 24.14 3.54 -33.42
C ILE A 182 23.70 4.98 -33.73
N PRO A 183 24.40 5.72 -34.60
CA PRO A 183 23.98 7.07 -34.97
C PRO A 183 22.62 7.01 -35.66
N SER A 184 21.66 7.77 -35.20
CA SER A 184 20.40 8.02 -35.95
C SER A 184 20.73 8.81 -37.22
N SER A 185 20.53 8.19 -38.37
CA SER A 185 20.60 8.81 -39.68
C SER A 185 19.41 9.71 -39.96
#